data_f4428907e5b3416fbead829d1d5ce135
#
_entry.id   f4428907e5b3416fbead829d1d5ce135
#
_cell.length_a   1.000
_cell.length_b   1.000
_cell.length_c   1.000
_cell.angle_alpha   90.00
_cell.angle_beta   90.00
_cell.angle_gamma   90.00
#
_symmetry.space_group_name_H-M   'P 1'
#
loop_
_entity.id
_entity.type
_entity.pdbx_description
1 polymer ?
#
loop_
_entity_poly.entity_id
_entity_poly.type
_entity_poly.pdbx_seq_one_letter_code
_entity_poly.pdbx_strand_id
1 'polypeptide(L)'
;MYDLHTLGWSSFQQLCLTITREILGQTVESFLDSHDGGRDGAFTGTWSPHGQEHLNGSFVIQCKFTSRRDHAIQLSDLDDEVDKASRLVGKGLCDSYVLMTNAGLSGSRAEEIRALLQGVGAKHVVTFGSTWIDQQIRENKRLRMLVPRVYGLGDLSQILDERAYKQARAILESMREDLAKVVVTDAYRQAAEALDQHGFVLLVGEPAAGKTTIASLLAMAAVDQWQASMLKLDDPATVTERWNPDEPSQFFWLDDAFGVTQYEGFLVHRWNHVFLRLRQCYVRARKLL
;
A
#
# COMPACT_ATOMS: atom_id res chain seq x y z
N MET A 1 9.67 10.09 5.80
CA MET A 1 10.33 10.00 4.49
C MET A 1 10.99 8.65 4.40
N TYR A 2 10.70 7.88 3.35
CA TYR A 2 11.31 6.56 3.16
C TYR A 2 12.78 6.70 2.77
N ASP A 3 13.64 5.83 3.31
CA ASP A 3 15.08 5.85 2.99
C ASP A 3 15.35 5.08 1.69
N LEU A 4 15.04 5.69 0.56
CA LEU A 4 15.17 5.09 -0.77
C LEU A 4 16.63 4.75 -1.13
N HIS A 5 17.62 5.33 -0.45
CA HIS A 5 19.04 5.11 -0.72
C HIS A 5 19.54 3.73 -0.27
N THR A 6 18.78 3.05 0.58
CA THR A 6 19.11 1.71 1.09
C THR A 6 18.73 0.57 0.16
N LEU A 7 17.92 0.85 -0.89
CA LEU A 7 17.35 -0.19 -1.76
C LEU A 7 18.34 -0.89 -2.68
N GLY A 8 19.36 -0.19 -3.14
CA GLY A 8 20.12 -0.61 -4.29
C GLY A 8 19.36 -0.37 -5.62
N TRP A 9 20.09 -0.35 -6.72
CA TRP A 9 19.55 0.09 -8.01
C TRP A 9 18.42 -0.80 -8.56
N SER A 10 18.55 -2.13 -8.48
CA SER A 10 17.55 -3.07 -8.99
C SER A 10 16.23 -2.98 -8.23
N SER A 11 16.28 -2.95 -6.88
CA SER A 11 15.09 -2.78 -6.05
C SER A 11 14.44 -1.41 -6.25
N PHE A 12 15.23 -0.35 -6.45
CA PHE A 12 14.72 0.98 -6.75
C PHE A 12 14.01 1.01 -8.11
N GLN A 13 14.59 0.39 -9.15
CA GLN A 13 13.93 0.25 -10.45
C GLN A 13 12.58 -0.46 -10.32
N GLN A 14 12.54 -1.60 -9.64
CA GLN A 14 11.30 -2.34 -9.41
C GLN A 14 10.26 -1.51 -8.64
N LEU A 15 10.69 -0.73 -7.65
CA LEU A 15 9.82 0.18 -6.92
C LEU A 15 9.23 1.24 -7.84
N CYS A 16 10.04 1.89 -8.66
CA CYS A 16 9.59 2.90 -9.63
C CYS A 16 8.56 2.33 -10.61
N LEU A 17 8.82 1.15 -11.17
CA LEU A 17 7.88 0.48 -12.07
C LEU A 17 6.57 0.07 -11.36
N THR A 18 6.66 -0.35 -10.10
CA THR A 18 5.48 -0.68 -9.28
C THR A 18 4.64 0.56 -9.01
N ILE A 19 5.26 1.69 -8.65
CA ILE A 19 4.58 2.97 -8.47
C ILE A 19 3.90 3.41 -9.76
N THR A 20 4.62 3.34 -10.87
CA THR A 20 4.09 3.73 -12.19
C THR A 20 2.89 2.89 -12.59
N ARG A 21 2.93 1.55 -12.42
CA ARG A 21 1.79 0.65 -12.69
C ARG A 21 0.58 0.99 -11.83
N GLU A 22 0.80 1.25 -10.56
CA GLU A 22 -0.30 1.57 -9.62
C GLU A 22 -0.97 2.91 -9.95
N ILE A 23 -0.18 3.92 -10.34
CA ILE A 23 -0.70 5.24 -10.70
C ILE A 23 -1.41 5.22 -12.05
N LEU A 24 -0.85 4.54 -13.04
CA LEU A 24 -1.40 4.46 -14.39
C LEU A 24 -2.61 3.52 -14.49
N GLY A 25 -2.73 2.55 -13.59
CA GLY A 25 -3.68 1.45 -13.72
C GLY A 25 -3.45 0.59 -14.97
N GLN A 26 -2.25 0.65 -15.55
CA GLN A 26 -1.88 -0.02 -16.79
C GLN A 26 -0.68 -0.95 -16.60
N THR A 27 -0.54 -1.90 -17.50
CA THR A 27 0.63 -2.78 -17.52
C THR A 27 1.81 -2.02 -18.09
N VAL A 28 2.86 -1.87 -17.28
CA VAL A 28 4.16 -1.34 -17.70
C VAL A 28 5.07 -2.54 -17.96
N GLU A 29 5.60 -2.64 -19.17
CA GLU A 29 6.62 -3.63 -19.51
C GLU A 29 7.90 -3.34 -18.73
N SER A 30 8.52 -4.37 -18.18
CA SER A 30 9.82 -4.29 -17.51
C SER A 30 10.84 -5.08 -18.31
N PHE A 31 12.04 -4.55 -18.44
CA PHE A 31 13.11 -5.18 -19.22
C PHE A 31 14.21 -5.70 -18.32
N LEU A 32 14.91 -6.75 -18.78
CA LEU A 32 16.06 -7.33 -18.08
C LEU A 32 17.28 -6.42 -18.25
N ASP A 33 18.05 -6.27 -17.20
CA ASP A 33 19.20 -5.36 -17.09
C ASP A 33 20.29 -5.54 -18.17
N SER A 34 20.39 -6.72 -18.74
CA SER A 34 21.44 -7.04 -19.73
C SER A 34 21.02 -6.76 -21.19
N HIS A 35 19.73 -6.61 -21.47
CA HIS A 35 19.18 -6.46 -22.83
C HIS A 35 17.96 -5.53 -22.89
N ASP A 36 17.94 -4.52 -22.06
CA ASP A 36 16.82 -3.57 -21.90
C ASP A 36 16.65 -2.61 -23.09
N GLY A 37 17.61 -2.61 -24.01
CA GLY A 37 17.66 -1.67 -25.13
C GLY A 37 17.79 -0.21 -24.67
N GLY A 38 18.16 0.03 -23.40
CA GLY A 38 18.26 1.33 -22.77
C GLY A 38 16.96 1.78 -22.10
N ARG A 39 16.09 0.84 -21.67
CA ARG A 39 14.80 1.13 -21.02
C ARG A 39 14.65 0.27 -19.79
N ASP A 40 14.37 0.87 -18.64
CA ASP A 40 14.00 0.13 -17.44
C ASP A 40 12.53 -0.30 -17.49
N GLY A 41 11.68 0.53 -18.10
CA GLY A 41 10.29 0.21 -18.38
C GLY A 41 9.76 0.95 -19.60
N ALA A 42 8.69 0.44 -20.18
CA ALA A 42 7.97 1.11 -21.26
C ALA A 42 6.49 0.75 -21.28
N PHE A 43 5.68 1.62 -21.84
CA PHE A 43 4.29 1.36 -22.19
C PHE A 43 3.85 2.26 -23.35
N THR A 44 2.76 1.88 -24.00
CA THR A 44 2.11 2.70 -25.02
C THR A 44 0.69 2.98 -24.57
N GLY A 45 0.27 4.24 -24.62
CA GLY A 45 -1.07 4.63 -24.16
C GLY A 45 -1.21 6.12 -23.95
N THR A 46 -2.14 6.49 -23.08
CA THR A 46 -2.42 7.86 -22.67
C THR A 46 -2.14 8.02 -21.19
N TRP A 47 -1.46 9.09 -20.82
CA TRP A 47 -1.20 9.42 -19.42
C TRP A 47 -1.28 10.93 -19.17
N SER A 48 -1.77 11.29 -17.97
CA SER A 48 -1.91 12.70 -17.55
C SER A 48 -1.12 12.93 -16.25
N PRO A 49 0.21 13.09 -16.33
CA PRO A 49 1.07 13.20 -15.15
C PRO A 49 0.79 14.44 -14.28
N HIS A 50 0.22 15.49 -14.86
CA HIS A 50 -0.07 16.77 -14.21
C HIS A 50 -1.55 17.20 -14.31
N GLY A 51 -2.46 16.23 -14.45
CA GLY A 51 -3.91 16.42 -14.30
C GLY A 51 -4.64 17.01 -15.52
N GLN A 52 -4.09 17.95 -16.26
CA GLN A 52 -4.75 18.59 -17.42
C GLN A 52 -4.11 18.23 -18.77
N GLU A 53 -2.86 17.82 -18.78
CA GLU A 53 -2.12 17.50 -19.98
C GLU A 53 -2.22 16.00 -20.29
N HIS A 54 -2.85 15.67 -21.43
CA HIS A 54 -2.96 14.28 -21.89
C HIS A 54 -1.81 13.97 -22.85
N LEU A 55 -0.83 13.22 -22.36
CA LEU A 55 0.27 12.72 -23.18
C LEU A 55 -0.14 11.39 -23.81
N ASN A 56 0.08 11.27 -25.13
CA ASN A 56 -0.24 10.07 -25.90
C ASN A 56 1.01 9.56 -26.63
N GLY A 57 1.12 8.25 -26.77
CA GLY A 57 2.19 7.61 -27.55
C GLY A 57 2.99 6.58 -26.76
N SER A 58 4.26 6.46 -27.12
CA SER A 58 5.22 5.56 -26.49
C SER A 58 5.95 6.26 -25.34
N PHE A 59 5.89 5.64 -24.17
CA PHE A 59 6.55 6.11 -22.95
C PHE A 59 7.73 5.22 -22.63
N VAL A 60 8.85 5.83 -22.32
CA VAL A 60 10.04 5.16 -21.78
C VAL A 60 10.26 5.62 -20.35
N ILE A 61 10.43 4.69 -19.43
CA ILE A 61 10.75 4.96 -18.03
C ILE A 61 12.20 4.60 -17.80
N GLN A 62 12.94 5.55 -17.24
CA GLN A 62 14.32 5.37 -16.82
C GLN A 62 14.45 5.70 -15.33
N CYS A 63 15.15 4.82 -14.61
CA CYS A 63 15.32 4.92 -13.17
C CYS A 63 16.79 5.22 -12.84
N LYS A 64 17.07 6.36 -12.24
CA LYS A 64 18.43 6.75 -11.84
C LYS A 64 18.56 6.66 -10.33
N PHE A 65 19.32 5.67 -9.87
CA PHE A 65 19.55 5.40 -8.46
C PHE A 65 20.86 6.03 -7.98
N THR A 66 20.85 6.54 -6.75
CA THR A 66 22.06 6.90 -6.00
C THR A 66 22.02 6.33 -4.59
N SER A 67 23.14 5.80 -4.12
CA SER A 67 23.31 5.37 -2.72
C SER A 67 23.64 6.53 -1.78
N ARG A 68 23.90 7.72 -2.31
CA ARG A 68 24.26 8.93 -1.52
C ARG A 68 23.00 9.65 -1.06
N ARG A 69 22.78 9.72 0.26
CA ARG A 69 21.59 10.29 0.87
C ARG A 69 21.33 11.76 0.51
N ASP A 70 22.37 12.57 0.45
CA ASP A 70 22.26 14.02 0.22
C ASP A 70 22.61 14.43 -1.22
N HIS A 71 22.57 13.48 -2.16
CA HIS A 71 22.88 13.78 -3.54
C HIS A 71 21.70 14.47 -4.21
N ALA A 72 21.97 15.63 -4.81
CA ALA A 72 21.08 16.29 -5.77
C ALA A 72 21.53 15.93 -7.18
N ILE A 73 20.60 15.50 -8.04
CA ILE A 73 20.91 15.09 -9.41
C ILE A 73 21.59 16.23 -10.19
N GLN A 74 22.66 15.91 -10.88
CA GLN A 74 23.40 16.83 -11.76
C GLN A 74 23.16 16.42 -13.22
N LEU A 75 23.37 17.35 -14.16
CA LEU A 75 23.26 17.05 -15.59
C LEU A 75 24.28 16.01 -16.04
N SER A 76 25.50 16.07 -15.48
CA SER A 76 26.54 15.06 -15.73
C SER A 76 26.19 13.64 -15.26
N ASP A 77 25.23 13.49 -14.37
CA ASP A 77 24.75 12.16 -13.96
C ASP A 77 23.90 11.51 -15.07
N LEU A 78 23.51 12.27 -16.09
CA LEU A 78 22.57 11.87 -17.13
C LEU A 78 23.21 11.72 -18.53
N ASP A 79 24.53 11.78 -18.65
CA ASP A 79 25.21 11.71 -19.97
C ASP A 79 24.83 10.40 -20.70
N ASP A 80 24.87 9.26 -20.02
CA ASP A 80 24.46 7.97 -20.59
C ASP A 80 22.97 7.92 -20.97
N GLU A 81 22.12 8.58 -20.16
CA GLU A 81 20.67 8.65 -20.38
C GLU A 81 20.31 9.50 -21.58
N VAL A 82 21.07 10.56 -21.86
CA VAL A 82 20.92 11.41 -23.06
C VAL A 82 21.21 10.58 -24.32
N ASP A 83 22.28 9.80 -24.32
CA ASP A 83 22.64 8.93 -25.45
C ASP A 83 21.59 7.82 -25.65
N LYS A 84 21.05 7.24 -24.56
CA LYS A 84 19.97 6.25 -24.62
C LYS A 84 18.70 6.89 -25.18
N ALA A 85 18.30 8.06 -24.70
CA ALA A 85 17.12 8.79 -25.15
C ALA A 85 17.20 9.09 -26.63
N SER A 86 18.34 9.62 -27.12
CA SER A 86 18.58 9.91 -28.54
C SER A 86 18.39 8.68 -29.43
N ARG A 87 18.95 7.54 -29.02
CA ARG A 87 18.79 6.27 -29.75
C ARG A 87 17.36 5.77 -29.79
N LEU A 88 16.61 5.89 -28.67
CA LEU A 88 15.23 5.45 -28.58
C LEU A 88 14.28 6.32 -29.38
N VAL A 89 14.47 7.65 -29.35
CA VAL A 89 13.75 8.61 -30.19
C VAL A 89 14.02 8.34 -31.69
N GLY A 90 15.28 8.15 -32.08
CA GLY A 90 15.65 7.82 -33.44
C GLY A 90 15.03 6.53 -33.99
N LYS A 91 14.68 5.58 -33.08
CA LYS A 91 13.97 4.34 -33.41
C LYS A 91 12.45 4.47 -33.37
N GLY A 92 11.89 5.63 -33.01
CA GLY A 92 10.45 5.84 -32.83
C GLY A 92 9.85 5.12 -31.60
N LEU A 93 10.69 4.81 -30.62
CA LEU A 93 10.27 4.05 -29.40
C LEU A 93 10.02 4.94 -28.19
N CYS A 94 10.23 6.26 -28.30
CA CYS A 94 10.11 7.20 -27.21
C CYS A 94 9.50 8.52 -27.67
N ASP A 95 8.20 8.69 -27.47
CA ASP A 95 7.55 10.00 -27.57
C ASP A 95 7.70 10.77 -26.26
N SER A 96 7.54 10.08 -25.13
CA SER A 96 7.60 10.63 -23.79
C SER A 96 8.68 9.94 -22.98
N TYR A 97 9.59 10.71 -22.40
CA TYR A 97 10.66 10.21 -21.52
C TYR A 97 10.33 10.50 -20.06
N VAL A 98 10.27 9.47 -19.22
CA VAL A 98 9.97 9.58 -17.81
C VAL A 98 11.23 9.23 -17.02
N LEU A 99 11.81 10.21 -16.35
CA LEU A 99 12.96 10.03 -15.47
C LEU A 99 12.51 9.94 -14.01
N MET A 100 12.84 8.87 -13.32
CA MET A 100 12.59 8.68 -11.90
C MET A 100 13.92 8.54 -11.15
N THR A 101 14.07 9.28 -10.03
CA THR A 101 15.30 9.22 -9.24
C THR A 101 15.02 9.33 -7.74
N ASN A 102 15.84 8.65 -6.94
CA ASN A 102 15.86 8.86 -5.48
C ASN A 102 16.74 10.03 -5.05
N ALA A 103 17.43 10.69 -5.97
CA ALA A 103 18.17 11.91 -5.70
C ALA A 103 17.25 13.11 -5.46
N GLY A 104 17.76 14.15 -4.81
CA GLY A 104 17.08 15.43 -4.70
C GLY A 104 16.92 16.08 -6.08
N LEU A 105 15.72 16.57 -6.39
CA LEU A 105 15.40 17.23 -7.66
C LEU A 105 14.73 18.58 -7.38
N SER A 106 15.40 19.67 -7.72
CA SER A 106 14.81 21.01 -7.68
C SER A 106 14.01 21.33 -8.95
N GLY A 107 13.09 22.30 -8.88
CA GLY A 107 12.31 22.73 -10.05
C GLY A 107 13.19 23.23 -11.20
N SER A 108 14.21 24.04 -10.92
CA SER A 108 15.15 24.51 -11.93
C SER A 108 15.92 23.36 -12.59
N ARG A 109 16.34 22.38 -11.81
CA ARG A 109 17.04 21.20 -12.34
C ARG A 109 16.10 20.33 -13.20
N ALA A 110 14.84 20.21 -12.80
CA ALA A 110 13.83 19.52 -13.59
C ALA A 110 13.62 20.18 -14.98
N GLU A 111 13.64 21.51 -15.04
CA GLU A 111 13.55 22.27 -16.31
C GLU A 111 14.79 22.08 -17.18
N GLU A 112 15.99 22.12 -16.59
CA GLU A 112 17.24 21.86 -17.31
C GLU A 112 17.28 20.44 -17.90
N ILE A 113 16.87 19.43 -17.14
CA ILE A 113 16.77 18.03 -17.59
C ILE A 113 15.75 17.93 -18.73
N ARG A 114 14.61 18.60 -18.61
CA ARG A 114 13.59 18.63 -19.65
C ARG A 114 14.14 19.21 -20.94
N ALA A 115 14.79 20.36 -20.88
CA ALA A 115 15.40 21.01 -22.04
C ALA A 115 16.47 20.11 -22.70
N LEU A 116 17.31 19.46 -21.89
CA LEU A 116 18.36 18.55 -22.35
C LEU A 116 17.79 17.36 -23.15
N LEU A 117 16.79 16.67 -22.59
CA LEU A 117 16.18 15.49 -23.21
C LEU A 117 15.26 15.85 -24.40
N GLN A 118 14.60 17.00 -24.37
CA GLN A 118 13.88 17.52 -25.53
C GLN A 118 14.85 17.92 -26.69
N GLY A 119 16.04 18.39 -26.33
CA GLY A 119 17.09 18.69 -27.30
C GLY A 119 17.54 17.49 -28.14
N VAL A 120 17.40 16.27 -27.64
CA VAL A 120 17.68 15.02 -28.37
C VAL A 120 16.42 14.38 -28.97
N GLY A 121 15.28 15.10 -28.96
CA GLY A 121 14.09 14.77 -29.71
C GLY A 121 12.94 14.14 -28.95
N ALA A 122 13.03 14.00 -27.63
CA ALA A 122 11.87 13.57 -26.83
C ALA A 122 10.78 14.66 -26.87
N LYS A 123 9.54 14.29 -27.25
CA LYS A 123 8.44 15.28 -27.36
C LYS A 123 8.04 15.79 -25.98
N HIS A 124 7.94 14.88 -25.01
CA HIS A 124 7.58 15.18 -23.64
C HIS A 124 8.59 14.56 -22.68
N VAL A 125 8.90 15.28 -21.62
CA VAL A 125 9.81 14.81 -20.56
C VAL A 125 9.17 15.07 -19.21
N VAL A 126 9.04 14.01 -18.42
CA VAL A 126 8.48 14.04 -17.07
C VAL A 126 9.56 13.58 -16.11
N THR A 127 9.74 14.31 -15.02
CA THR A 127 10.78 14.01 -14.02
C THR A 127 10.18 13.88 -12.64
N PHE A 128 10.52 12.79 -11.94
CA PHE A 128 10.08 12.48 -10.59
C PHE A 128 11.28 12.25 -9.67
N GLY A 129 11.43 13.10 -8.67
CA GLY A 129 12.47 12.97 -7.64
C GLY A 129 12.00 12.20 -6.41
N SER A 130 12.89 12.08 -5.44
CA SER A 130 12.64 11.38 -4.15
C SER A 130 11.39 11.86 -3.42
N THR A 131 11.15 13.17 -3.39
CA THR A 131 9.99 13.77 -2.72
C THR A 131 8.67 13.30 -3.34
N TRP A 132 8.58 13.29 -4.67
CA TRP A 132 7.38 12.81 -5.36
C TRP A 132 7.15 11.31 -5.13
N ILE A 133 8.21 10.50 -5.21
CA ILE A 133 8.14 9.05 -4.95
C ILE A 133 7.62 8.80 -3.52
N ASP A 134 8.18 9.49 -2.53
CA ASP A 134 7.77 9.37 -1.14
C ASP A 134 6.30 9.79 -0.93
N GLN A 135 5.86 10.85 -1.61
CA GLN A 135 4.46 11.30 -1.58
C GLN A 135 3.52 10.24 -2.17
N GLN A 136 3.85 9.65 -3.33
CA GLN A 136 3.03 8.61 -3.94
C GLN A 136 2.88 7.38 -3.03
N ILE A 137 3.97 6.97 -2.37
CA ILE A 137 3.92 5.85 -1.43
C ILE A 137 2.99 6.18 -0.25
N ARG A 138 3.04 7.41 0.29
CA ARG A 138 2.22 7.82 1.43
C ARG A 138 0.73 8.00 1.09
N GLU A 139 0.42 8.56 -0.06
CA GLU A 139 -0.95 8.87 -0.46
C GLU A 139 -1.69 7.63 -0.97
N ASN A 140 -0.99 6.67 -1.59
CA ASN A 140 -1.59 5.47 -2.13
C ASN A 140 -1.58 4.33 -1.10
N LYS A 141 -2.77 3.87 -0.69
CA LYS A 141 -2.95 2.79 0.29
C LYS A 141 -2.21 1.50 -0.11
N ARG A 142 -2.30 1.09 -1.38
CA ARG A 142 -1.65 -0.14 -1.85
C ARG A 142 -0.13 -0.03 -1.80
N LEU A 143 0.43 1.13 -2.18
CA LEU A 143 1.86 1.35 -2.11
C LEU A 143 2.35 1.38 -0.66
N ARG A 144 1.63 2.02 0.27
CA ARG A 144 1.97 2.00 1.70
C ARG A 144 2.04 0.60 2.28
N MET A 145 1.17 -0.30 1.85
CA MET A 145 1.19 -1.70 2.30
C MET A 145 2.27 -2.52 1.60
N LEU A 146 2.49 -2.25 0.31
CA LEU A 146 3.42 -3.03 -0.51
C LEU A 146 4.87 -2.68 -0.24
N VAL A 147 5.19 -1.38 -0.12
CA VAL A 147 6.57 -0.89 -0.07
C VAL A 147 7.34 -1.35 1.16
N PRO A 148 6.85 -1.24 2.40
CA PRO A 148 7.54 -1.80 3.56
C PRO A 148 7.73 -3.31 3.46
N ARG A 149 6.78 -3.99 2.90
CA ARG A 149 6.73 -5.45 2.80
C ARG A 149 7.71 -6.03 1.79
N VAL A 150 7.75 -5.45 0.59
CA VAL A 150 8.54 -6.00 -0.54
C VAL A 150 9.93 -5.42 -0.55
N TYR A 151 10.08 -4.16 -0.16
CA TYR A 151 11.33 -3.41 -0.28
C TYR A 151 12.02 -3.17 1.07
N GLY A 152 11.43 -3.60 2.20
CA GLY A 152 12.00 -3.38 3.52
C GLY A 152 12.07 -1.92 3.95
N LEU A 153 11.32 -1.04 3.28
CA LEU A 153 11.25 0.38 3.60
C LEU A 153 10.09 0.64 4.56
N GLY A 154 10.39 0.87 5.81
CA GLY A 154 9.39 1.19 6.82
C GLY A 154 10.01 1.29 8.20
N ASP A 155 9.27 1.86 9.14
CA ASP A 155 9.66 1.82 10.53
C ASP A 155 9.27 0.47 11.18
N LEU A 156 9.83 0.20 12.35
CA LEU A 156 9.55 -1.02 13.09
C LEU A 156 8.08 -1.16 13.48
N SER A 157 7.35 -0.06 13.68
CA SER A 157 5.94 -0.07 14.02
C SER A 157 5.10 -0.61 12.87
N GLN A 158 5.38 -0.19 11.64
CA GLN A 158 4.70 -0.71 10.43
C GLN A 158 5.02 -2.20 10.21
N ILE A 159 6.25 -2.63 10.47
CA ILE A 159 6.64 -4.05 10.37
C ILE A 159 5.92 -4.91 11.41
N LEU A 160 5.75 -4.40 12.64
CA LEU A 160 5.03 -5.08 13.71
C LEU A 160 3.54 -5.19 13.41
N ASP A 161 2.93 -4.14 12.88
CA ASP A 161 1.52 -4.16 12.44
C ASP A 161 1.32 -5.15 11.31
N GLU A 162 2.22 -5.19 10.34
CA GLU A 162 2.16 -6.18 9.25
C GLU A 162 2.27 -7.63 9.77
N ARG A 163 3.09 -7.87 10.80
CA ARG A 163 3.19 -9.19 11.43
C ARG A 163 1.84 -9.63 12.03
N ALA A 164 1.16 -8.72 12.71
CA ALA A 164 -0.17 -8.98 13.28
C ALA A 164 -1.21 -9.27 12.17
N TYR A 165 -1.19 -8.52 11.07
CA TYR A 165 -2.05 -8.78 9.90
C TYR A 165 -1.77 -10.13 9.24
N LYS A 166 -0.50 -10.50 9.09
CA LYS A 166 -0.12 -11.83 8.55
C LYS A 166 -0.58 -12.97 9.45
N GLN A 167 -0.47 -12.81 10.77
CA GLN A 167 -0.95 -13.80 11.73
C GLN A 167 -2.47 -13.96 11.65
N ALA A 168 -3.21 -12.86 11.62
CA ALA A 168 -4.65 -12.87 11.47
C ALA A 168 -5.09 -13.55 10.16
N ARG A 169 -4.42 -13.24 9.05
CA ARG A 169 -4.68 -13.88 7.75
C ARG A 169 -4.37 -15.37 7.77
N ALA A 170 -3.27 -15.79 8.38
CA ALA A 170 -2.92 -17.21 8.53
C ALA A 170 -3.96 -17.96 9.37
N ILE A 171 -4.51 -17.34 10.42
CA ILE A 171 -5.62 -17.90 11.20
C ILE A 171 -6.84 -18.11 10.31
N LEU A 172 -7.25 -17.13 9.51
CA LEU A 172 -8.38 -17.28 8.59
C LEU A 172 -8.13 -18.34 7.52
N GLU A 173 -6.92 -18.43 6.98
CA GLU A 173 -6.54 -19.44 6.00
C GLU A 173 -6.60 -20.87 6.62
N SER A 174 -6.16 -21.04 7.86
CA SER A 174 -6.26 -22.33 8.56
C SER A 174 -7.70 -22.78 8.83
N MET A 175 -8.62 -21.84 8.94
CA MET A 175 -10.06 -22.12 9.15
C MET A 175 -10.84 -22.31 7.84
N ARG A 176 -10.22 -22.09 6.69
CA ARG A 176 -10.89 -22.04 5.38
C ARG A 176 -11.65 -23.34 5.03
N GLU A 177 -11.07 -24.49 5.33
CA GLU A 177 -11.71 -25.78 5.06
C GLU A 177 -12.95 -26.01 5.91
N ASP A 178 -12.91 -25.56 7.16
CA ASP A 178 -14.06 -25.65 8.07
C ASP A 178 -15.13 -24.63 7.70
N LEU A 179 -14.73 -23.42 7.32
CA LEU A 179 -15.65 -22.36 6.88
C LEU A 179 -16.33 -22.67 5.55
N ALA A 180 -15.74 -23.47 4.66
CA ALA A 180 -16.38 -23.93 3.42
C ALA A 180 -17.58 -24.85 3.67
N LYS A 181 -17.68 -25.45 4.88
CA LYS A 181 -18.78 -26.35 5.28
C LYS A 181 -19.84 -25.64 6.12
N VAL A 182 -19.68 -24.36 6.40
CA VAL A 182 -20.57 -23.63 7.30
C VAL A 182 -21.89 -23.30 6.61
N VAL A 183 -22.96 -23.57 7.31
CA VAL A 183 -24.30 -23.11 6.90
C VAL A 183 -24.50 -21.68 7.38
N VAL A 184 -24.85 -20.79 6.49
CA VAL A 184 -25.18 -19.40 6.81
C VAL A 184 -26.44 -19.35 7.67
N THR A 185 -26.30 -19.01 8.94
CA THR A 185 -27.39 -18.92 9.90
C THR A 185 -27.99 -17.52 9.96
N ASP A 186 -29.21 -17.40 10.52
CA ASP A 186 -29.81 -16.07 10.76
C ASP A 186 -28.99 -15.23 11.74
N ALA A 187 -28.32 -15.85 12.71
CA ALA A 187 -27.40 -15.17 13.62
C ALA A 187 -26.24 -14.52 12.87
N TYR A 188 -25.69 -15.17 11.82
CA TYR A 188 -24.67 -14.55 10.98
C TYR A 188 -25.24 -13.34 10.21
N ARG A 189 -26.44 -13.46 9.61
CA ARG A 189 -27.06 -12.37 8.87
C ARG A 189 -27.31 -11.15 9.76
N GLN A 190 -27.87 -11.37 10.95
CA GLN A 190 -28.09 -10.31 11.95
C GLN A 190 -26.77 -9.66 12.38
N ALA A 191 -25.73 -10.46 12.59
CA ALA A 191 -24.41 -9.95 12.96
C ALA A 191 -23.77 -9.13 11.81
N ALA A 192 -23.93 -9.56 10.57
CA ALA A 192 -23.45 -8.83 9.40
C ALA A 192 -24.18 -7.50 9.20
N GLU A 193 -25.51 -7.49 9.35
CA GLU A 193 -26.31 -6.26 9.32
C GLU A 193 -25.95 -5.31 10.45
N ALA A 194 -25.80 -5.80 11.66
CA ALA A 194 -25.39 -4.99 12.82
C ALA A 194 -24.00 -4.37 12.60
N LEU A 195 -23.08 -5.15 12.07
CA LEU A 195 -21.74 -4.67 11.76
C LEU A 195 -21.76 -3.61 10.64
N ASP A 196 -22.58 -3.79 9.63
CA ASP A 196 -22.70 -2.81 8.54
C ASP A 196 -23.37 -1.50 8.98
N GLN A 197 -24.44 -1.59 9.78
CA GLN A 197 -25.19 -0.43 10.27
C GLN A 197 -24.47 0.31 11.38
N HIS A 198 -23.90 -0.43 12.34
CA HIS A 198 -23.35 0.14 13.57
C HIS A 198 -21.82 0.10 13.61
N GLY A 199 -21.15 -0.65 12.71
CA GLY A 199 -19.70 -0.87 12.68
C GLY A 199 -19.16 -1.64 13.89
N PHE A 200 -20.05 -2.13 14.74
CA PHE A 200 -19.73 -2.89 15.95
C PHE A 200 -20.77 -3.99 16.13
N VAL A 201 -20.32 -5.18 16.52
CA VAL A 201 -21.21 -6.27 16.93
C VAL A 201 -20.63 -7.02 18.12
N LEU A 202 -21.47 -7.38 19.06
CA LEU A 202 -21.13 -8.25 20.19
C LEU A 202 -21.85 -9.59 20.02
N LEU A 203 -21.08 -10.67 19.87
CA LEU A 203 -21.60 -12.03 19.77
C LEU A 203 -21.71 -12.65 21.17
N VAL A 204 -22.94 -12.88 21.62
CA VAL A 204 -23.24 -13.49 22.92
C VAL A 204 -23.92 -14.83 22.70
N GLY A 205 -23.54 -15.85 23.47
CA GLY A 205 -24.16 -17.17 23.39
C GLY A 205 -23.38 -18.20 24.19
N GLU A 206 -23.96 -19.40 24.34
CA GLU A 206 -23.34 -20.50 25.03
C GLU A 206 -22.02 -20.98 24.40
N PRO A 207 -21.15 -21.67 25.13
CA PRO A 207 -19.99 -22.34 24.54
C PRO A 207 -20.44 -23.25 23.37
N ALA A 208 -19.61 -23.29 22.31
CA ALA A 208 -19.87 -24.03 21.07
C ALA A 208 -21.10 -23.56 20.22
N ALA A 209 -21.72 -22.43 20.55
CA ALA A 209 -22.82 -21.86 19.74
C ALA A 209 -22.39 -21.26 18.40
N GLY A 210 -21.14 -21.44 17.97
CA GLY A 210 -20.64 -20.97 16.67
C GLY A 210 -20.22 -19.50 16.64
N LYS A 211 -20.03 -18.84 17.78
CA LYS A 211 -19.59 -17.43 17.86
C LYS A 211 -18.29 -17.16 17.09
N THR A 212 -17.26 -17.98 17.34
CA THR A 212 -15.97 -17.88 16.66
C THR A 212 -16.09 -18.11 15.14
N THR A 213 -16.96 -19.03 14.72
CA THR A 213 -17.26 -19.27 13.32
C THR A 213 -17.92 -18.05 12.67
N ILE A 214 -18.90 -17.43 13.34
CA ILE A 214 -19.54 -16.20 12.86
C ILE A 214 -18.53 -15.06 12.78
N ALA A 215 -17.70 -14.87 13.82
CA ALA A 215 -16.65 -13.87 13.83
C ALA A 215 -15.66 -14.05 12.70
N SER A 216 -15.25 -15.30 12.42
CA SER A 216 -14.35 -15.64 11.31
C SER A 216 -14.95 -15.31 9.94
N LEU A 217 -16.23 -15.62 9.72
CA LEU A 217 -16.94 -15.29 8.49
C LEU A 217 -17.06 -13.77 8.29
N LEU A 218 -17.36 -13.02 9.36
CA LEU A 218 -17.40 -11.57 9.32
C LEU A 218 -16.02 -10.96 9.04
N ALA A 219 -14.97 -11.53 9.64
CA ALA A 219 -13.59 -11.12 9.40
C ALA A 219 -13.18 -11.38 7.94
N MET A 220 -13.54 -12.53 7.36
CA MET A 220 -13.32 -12.80 5.93
C MET A 220 -14.06 -11.80 5.04
N ALA A 221 -15.33 -11.55 5.33
CA ALA A 221 -16.12 -10.56 4.59
C ALA A 221 -15.49 -9.15 4.69
N ALA A 222 -14.96 -8.78 5.86
CA ALA A 222 -14.27 -7.51 6.03
C ALA A 222 -13.00 -7.41 5.18
N VAL A 223 -12.21 -8.48 5.10
CA VAL A 223 -11.00 -8.53 4.28
C VAL A 223 -11.35 -8.49 2.79
N ASP A 224 -12.34 -9.26 2.35
CA ASP A 224 -12.69 -9.42 0.93
C ASP A 224 -13.48 -8.22 0.40
N GLN A 225 -14.55 -7.82 1.09
CA GLN A 225 -15.46 -6.79 0.58
C GLN A 225 -14.99 -5.37 0.89
N TRP A 226 -14.39 -5.16 2.06
CA TRP A 226 -13.96 -3.82 2.49
C TRP A 226 -12.45 -3.62 2.38
N GLN A 227 -11.71 -4.67 1.95
CA GLN A 227 -10.24 -4.68 1.92
C GLN A 227 -9.64 -4.19 3.25
N ALA A 228 -10.31 -4.56 4.35
CA ALA A 228 -9.92 -4.12 5.67
C ALA A 228 -8.65 -4.81 6.14
N SER A 229 -7.83 -4.05 6.83
CA SER A 229 -6.72 -4.60 7.61
C SER A 229 -7.29 -5.23 8.87
N MET A 230 -7.19 -6.56 9.00
CA MET A 230 -7.75 -7.30 10.13
C MET A 230 -6.71 -7.52 11.24
N LEU A 231 -7.12 -7.35 12.48
CA LEU A 231 -6.34 -7.66 13.68
C LEU A 231 -7.20 -8.50 14.62
N LYS A 232 -6.66 -9.67 15.05
CA LYS A 232 -7.22 -10.45 16.14
C LYS A 232 -6.49 -10.07 17.43
N LEU A 233 -7.24 -9.68 18.46
CA LEU A 233 -6.74 -9.14 19.72
C LEU A 233 -7.38 -9.89 20.89
N ASP A 234 -6.61 -10.08 21.95
CA ASP A 234 -7.06 -10.77 23.17
C ASP A 234 -7.45 -9.78 24.29
N ASP A 235 -7.13 -8.49 24.11
CA ASP A 235 -7.35 -7.44 25.10
C ASP A 235 -7.94 -6.18 24.47
N PRO A 236 -9.08 -5.67 24.97
CA PRO A 236 -9.69 -4.45 24.44
C PRO A 236 -8.78 -3.21 24.52
N ALA A 237 -7.87 -3.13 25.48
CA ALA A 237 -6.94 -2.01 25.58
C ALA A 237 -6.01 -1.91 24.36
N THR A 238 -5.64 -3.04 23.76
CA THR A 238 -4.76 -3.09 22.59
C THR A 238 -5.40 -2.53 21.32
N VAL A 239 -6.73 -2.43 21.26
CA VAL A 239 -7.40 -1.78 20.12
C VAL A 239 -6.96 -0.33 19.98
N THR A 240 -6.89 0.43 21.09
CA THR A 240 -6.48 1.84 21.05
C THR A 240 -5.00 2.02 20.75
N GLU A 241 -4.16 1.04 21.06
CA GLU A 241 -2.73 1.03 20.76
C GLU A 241 -2.46 0.68 19.27
N ARG A 242 -3.32 -0.19 18.72
CA ARG A 242 -3.20 -0.69 17.34
C ARG A 242 -4.04 0.07 16.33
N TRP A 243 -4.92 0.94 16.82
CA TRP A 243 -5.71 1.77 15.94
C TRP A 243 -4.82 2.81 15.22
N ASN A 244 -4.86 2.78 13.90
CA ASN A 244 -4.19 3.76 13.08
C ASN A 244 -5.23 4.74 12.50
N PRO A 245 -5.22 6.02 12.90
CA PRO A 245 -6.17 7.01 12.41
C PRO A 245 -6.04 7.31 10.91
N ASP A 246 -4.90 7.00 10.30
CA ASP A 246 -4.64 7.20 8.88
C ASP A 246 -5.08 5.99 8.02
N GLU A 247 -5.47 4.89 8.65
CA GLU A 247 -5.97 3.68 8.00
C GLU A 247 -7.49 3.58 8.11
N PRO A 248 -8.27 3.93 7.07
CA PRO A 248 -9.73 4.06 7.16
C PRO A 248 -10.48 2.73 7.23
N SER A 249 -9.80 1.61 6.93
CA SER A 249 -10.42 0.29 6.84
C SER A 249 -9.69 -0.69 7.76
N GLN A 250 -9.91 -0.56 9.06
CA GLN A 250 -9.43 -1.51 10.06
C GLN A 250 -10.59 -2.32 10.63
N PHE A 251 -10.35 -3.61 10.84
CA PHE A 251 -11.27 -4.55 11.43
C PHE A 251 -10.59 -5.21 12.64
N PHE A 252 -11.16 -5.03 13.82
CA PHE A 252 -10.65 -5.59 15.06
C PHE A 252 -11.56 -6.73 15.52
N TRP A 253 -11.00 -7.92 15.66
CA TRP A 253 -11.66 -9.07 16.23
C TRP A 253 -11.13 -9.33 17.64
N LEU A 254 -11.99 -9.18 18.65
CA LEU A 254 -11.68 -9.53 20.02
C LEU A 254 -12.37 -10.85 20.36
N ASP A 255 -11.56 -11.86 20.65
CA ASP A 255 -12.05 -13.17 21.10
C ASP A 255 -12.13 -13.21 22.64
N ASP A 256 -13.06 -14.01 23.16
CA ASP A 256 -13.23 -14.21 24.60
C ASP A 256 -13.28 -12.94 25.46
N ALA A 257 -13.92 -11.90 24.92
CA ALA A 257 -13.92 -10.53 25.45
C ALA A 257 -14.35 -10.41 26.93
N PHE A 258 -15.08 -11.40 27.45
CA PHE A 258 -15.58 -11.43 28.83
C PHE A 258 -15.21 -12.72 29.62
N GLY A 259 -14.26 -13.51 29.08
CA GLY A 259 -13.78 -14.76 29.63
C GLY A 259 -14.03 -15.97 28.73
N VAL A 260 -13.12 -16.95 28.78
CA VAL A 260 -13.10 -18.11 27.87
C VAL A 260 -14.22 -19.11 28.21
N THR A 261 -14.39 -19.45 29.47
CA THR A 261 -15.32 -20.49 29.95
C THR A 261 -16.41 -19.97 30.88
N GLN A 262 -16.14 -18.86 31.52
CA GLN A 262 -17.07 -18.21 32.46
C GLN A 262 -16.88 -16.70 32.41
N TYR A 263 -17.91 -15.97 32.81
CA TYR A 263 -17.86 -14.53 32.94
C TYR A 263 -16.83 -14.07 33.97
N GLU A 264 -15.92 -13.23 33.56
CA GLU A 264 -14.85 -12.65 34.38
C GLU A 264 -15.08 -11.15 34.60
N GLY A 265 -15.57 -10.78 35.80
CA GLY A 265 -15.96 -9.41 36.13
C GLY A 265 -14.84 -8.38 36.00
N PHE A 266 -13.57 -8.78 36.15
CA PHE A 266 -12.43 -7.86 35.95
C PHE A 266 -12.27 -7.45 34.47
N LEU A 267 -12.64 -8.29 33.52
CA LEU A 267 -12.61 -7.95 32.07
C LEU A 267 -13.64 -6.86 31.76
N VAL A 268 -14.81 -6.89 32.39
CA VAL A 268 -15.80 -5.80 32.23
C VAL A 268 -15.25 -4.49 32.72
N HIS A 269 -14.52 -4.50 33.82
CA HIS A 269 -13.89 -3.28 34.33
C HIS A 269 -12.87 -2.72 33.32
N ARG A 270 -12.09 -3.58 32.68
CA ARG A 270 -11.18 -3.18 31.58
C ARG A 270 -11.94 -2.59 30.39
N TRP A 271 -13.06 -3.20 30.00
CA TRP A 271 -13.93 -2.66 28.95
C TRP A 271 -14.45 -1.27 29.28
N ASN A 272 -14.89 -1.01 30.49
CA ASN A 272 -15.39 0.30 30.90
C ASN A 272 -14.34 1.41 30.76
N HIS A 273 -13.06 1.10 31.00
CA HIS A 273 -11.97 2.07 30.84
C HIS A 273 -11.66 2.38 29.37
N VAL A 274 -11.88 1.43 28.48
CA VAL A 274 -11.49 1.53 27.07
C VAL A 274 -12.67 1.96 26.19
N PHE A 275 -13.91 1.68 26.60
CA PHE A 275 -15.11 1.86 25.80
C PHE A 275 -15.30 3.28 25.25
N LEU A 276 -15.02 4.29 26.06
CA LEU A 276 -15.10 5.69 25.63
C LEU A 276 -14.06 6.02 24.55
N ARG A 277 -12.88 5.43 24.63
CA ARG A 277 -11.82 5.61 23.64
C ARG A 277 -12.15 4.84 22.36
N LEU A 278 -12.66 3.63 22.47
CA LEU A 278 -13.13 2.84 21.33
C LEU A 278 -14.21 3.58 20.53
N ARG A 279 -15.12 4.27 21.22
CA ARG A 279 -16.13 5.11 20.55
C ARG A 279 -15.50 6.22 19.72
N GLN A 280 -14.39 6.80 20.14
CA GLN A 280 -13.65 7.80 19.37
C GLN A 280 -12.93 7.20 18.17
N CYS A 281 -12.35 6.01 18.33
CA CYS A 281 -11.75 5.23 17.24
C CYS A 281 -12.83 4.86 16.21
N TYR A 282 -14.00 4.43 16.67
CA TYR A 282 -15.14 4.04 15.83
C TYR A 282 -15.71 5.18 14.97
N VAL A 283 -15.83 6.37 15.49
CA VAL A 283 -16.34 7.53 14.73
C VAL A 283 -15.43 7.88 13.54
N ARG A 284 -14.15 7.48 13.58
CA ARG A 284 -13.18 7.71 12.53
C ARG A 284 -12.84 6.46 11.70
N ALA A 285 -12.87 5.28 12.32
CA ALA A 285 -12.66 3.99 11.63
C ALA A 285 -14.03 3.33 11.41
N ARG A 286 -14.39 3.01 10.19
CA ARG A 286 -15.78 2.62 9.88
C ARG A 286 -16.28 1.32 10.49
N LYS A 287 -15.47 0.39 11.10
CA LYS A 287 -15.99 -0.91 11.59
C LYS A 287 -15.14 -1.56 12.69
N LEU A 288 -15.80 -1.90 13.80
CA LEU A 288 -15.29 -2.68 14.95
C LEU A 288 -16.16 -3.93 15.17
N LEU A 289 -15.54 -5.08 15.42
CA LEU A 289 -16.24 -6.33 15.78
C LEU A 289 -15.89 -6.74 17.20
#